data_68c3862fb83938a88da6b52962e3b5cb
#
_entry.id   68c3862fb83938a88da6b52962e3b5cb
#
_cell.length_a   1.000
_cell.length_b   1.000
_cell.length_c   1.000
_cell.angle_alpha   90.00
_cell.angle_beta   90.00
_cell.angle_gamma   90.00
#
_symmetry.space_group_name_H-M   'P 1'
#
loop_
_entity.id
_entity.type
_entity.pdbx_description
1 polymer ?
#
loop_
_entity_poly.entity_id
_entity_poly.type
_entity_poly.pdbx_seq_one_letter_code
_entity_poly.pdbx_strand_id
1 'polypeptide(L)'
;MPVADGASRWDFAYDAEWYIPLPAADLLRREPGSGEQWVSAAVEHYAERSPLTDGDREALAFTAEGILGLAGNAAVQLWFVPRGAYSDVLIEITVSAAADLDIPAILTEIATLPDSTASELTALETDSHGKGFLLRRTSAVLLDDGEARPIANWTVMLSDGESAIMIEAMGSTLEPFALMEEQIPKIIAGITLPSGRPA
;
A
#
# COMPACT_ATOMS: atom_id res chain seq x y z
N MET A 1 22.91 -19.03 18.20
CA MET A 1 22.85 -17.63 18.60
C MET A 1 21.50 -17.10 18.23
N PRO A 2 20.66 -16.66 19.17
CA PRO A 2 19.37 -16.07 18.82
C PRO A 2 19.61 -14.68 18.23
N VAL A 3 19.09 -14.45 17.04
CA VAL A 3 18.98 -13.11 16.43
C VAL A 3 18.05 -12.32 17.32
N ALA A 4 18.51 -11.17 17.80
CA ALA A 4 17.71 -10.25 18.59
C ALA A 4 16.59 -9.67 17.70
N ASP A 5 15.41 -10.24 17.84
CA ASP A 5 14.18 -9.78 17.19
C ASP A 5 13.64 -8.60 18.00
N GLY A 6 14.21 -7.43 17.76
CA GLY A 6 13.75 -6.16 18.32
C GLY A 6 12.65 -5.52 17.48
N ALA A 7 11.93 -6.29 16.69
CA ALA A 7 10.80 -5.78 15.95
C ALA A 7 9.68 -5.42 16.94
N SER A 8 9.45 -4.14 17.09
CA SER A 8 8.31 -3.57 17.80
C SER A 8 7.04 -4.22 17.24
N ARG A 9 6.31 -5.01 18.04
CA ARG A 9 5.05 -5.61 17.63
C ARG A 9 4.02 -4.51 17.48
N TRP A 10 3.64 -4.23 16.26
CA TRP A 10 2.51 -3.36 15.94
C TRP A 10 1.40 -4.20 15.30
N ASP A 11 0.17 -3.74 15.41
CA ASP A 11 -0.99 -4.40 14.83
C ASP A 11 -1.66 -3.49 13.82
N PHE A 12 -2.36 -4.09 12.86
CA PHE A 12 -3.11 -3.36 11.85
C PHE A 12 -4.51 -3.95 11.66
N ALA A 13 -5.51 -3.09 11.79
CA ALA A 13 -6.90 -3.40 11.50
C ALA A 13 -7.33 -2.71 10.20
N TYR A 14 -7.99 -3.45 9.31
CA TYR A 14 -8.49 -2.93 8.04
C TYR A 14 -9.94 -3.36 7.80
N ASP A 15 -10.62 -2.64 6.93
CA ASP A 15 -11.97 -2.95 6.49
C ASP A 15 -11.91 -3.89 5.28
N ALA A 16 -12.32 -5.15 5.46
CA ALA A 16 -12.34 -6.17 4.40
C ALA A 16 -13.28 -5.80 3.23
N GLU A 17 -14.13 -4.79 3.37
CA GLU A 17 -14.93 -4.29 2.26
C GLU A 17 -14.12 -3.44 1.26
N TRP A 18 -12.95 -2.93 1.68
CA TRP A 18 -12.11 -2.05 0.88
C TRP A 18 -10.76 -2.66 0.52
N TYR A 19 -10.36 -3.73 1.22
CA TYR A 19 -9.01 -4.26 1.09
C TYR A 19 -8.99 -5.79 1.06
N ILE A 20 -8.17 -6.35 0.19
CA ILE A 20 -7.80 -7.76 0.17
C ILE A 20 -6.34 -7.85 0.63
N PRO A 21 -6.04 -8.52 1.76
CA PRO A 21 -4.67 -8.69 2.21
C PRO A 21 -3.92 -9.65 1.29
N LEU A 22 -2.67 -9.30 0.97
CA LEU A 22 -1.79 -10.20 0.25
C LEU A 22 -1.22 -11.26 1.19
N PRO A 23 -0.94 -12.46 0.68
CA PRO A 23 -0.25 -13.48 1.46
C PRO A 23 1.18 -13.04 1.76
N ALA A 24 1.66 -13.36 2.95
CA ALA A 24 3.03 -13.06 3.33
C ALA A 24 4.04 -13.69 2.35
N ALA A 25 5.10 -12.96 2.01
CA ALA A 25 6.08 -13.41 1.03
C ALA A 25 6.76 -14.74 1.38
N ASP A 26 6.86 -15.08 2.66
CA ASP A 26 7.38 -16.37 3.11
C ASP A 26 6.39 -17.52 2.89
N LEU A 27 5.09 -17.29 2.99
CA LEU A 27 4.04 -18.24 2.65
C LEU A 27 4.11 -18.58 1.17
N LEU A 28 4.18 -17.55 0.30
CA LEU A 28 4.29 -17.75 -1.15
C LEU A 28 5.52 -18.59 -1.54
N ARG A 29 6.62 -18.45 -0.79
CA ARG A 29 7.85 -19.26 -1.03
C ARG A 29 7.75 -20.69 -0.52
N ARG A 30 7.02 -20.94 0.57
CA ARG A 30 6.97 -22.25 1.24
C ARG A 30 5.86 -23.15 0.71
N GLU A 31 4.76 -22.58 0.25
CA GLU A 31 3.56 -23.31 -0.16
C GLU A 31 3.31 -23.11 -1.68
N PRO A 32 3.77 -24.04 -2.53
CA PRO A 32 3.46 -23.99 -3.96
C PRO A 32 1.94 -23.96 -4.18
N GLY A 33 1.49 -23.06 -5.06
CA GLY A 33 0.07 -22.87 -5.37
C GLY A 33 -0.67 -21.89 -4.44
N SER A 34 -0.06 -21.41 -3.37
CA SER A 34 -0.69 -20.39 -2.49
C SER A 34 -1.02 -19.10 -3.24
N GLY A 35 -0.20 -18.69 -4.20
CA GLY A 35 -0.47 -17.55 -5.07
C GLY A 35 -1.72 -17.75 -5.94
N GLU A 36 -1.84 -18.89 -6.59
CA GLU A 36 -3.01 -19.23 -7.43
C GLU A 36 -4.30 -19.30 -6.59
N GLN A 37 -4.21 -19.85 -5.38
CA GLN A 37 -5.34 -19.90 -4.43
C GLN A 37 -5.77 -18.49 -4.03
N TRP A 38 -4.80 -17.60 -3.75
CA TRP A 38 -5.10 -16.22 -3.41
C TRP A 38 -5.73 -15.46 -4.58
N VAL A 39 -5.21 -15.62 -5.80
CA VAL A 39 -5.81 -15.04 -7.02
C VAL A 39 -7.26 -15.46 -7.18
N SER A 40 -7.54 -16.76 -7.06
CA SER A 40 -8.91 -17.29 -7.13
C SER A 40 -9.81 -16.69 -6.06
N ALA A 41 -9.35 -16.62 -4.81
CA ALA A 41 -10.11 -16.04 -3.71
C ALA A 41 -10.37 -14.54 -3.91
N ALA A 42 -9.40 -13.80 -4.44
CA ALA A 42 -9.55 -12.39 -4.76
C ALA A 42 -10.59 -12.13 -5.85
N VAL A 43 -10.61 -12.93 -6.91
CA VAL A 43 -11.64 -12.85 -7.97
C VAL A 43 -13.03 -13.16 -7.41
N GLU A 44 -13.17 -14.19 -6.57
CA GLU A 44 -14.46 -14.51 -5.93
C GLU A 44 -14.91 -13.39 -4.98
N HIS A 45 -14.01 -12.75 -4.27
CA HIS A 45 -14.33 -11.59 -3.43
C HIS A 45 -14.93 -10.43 -4.23
N TYR A 46 -14.44 -10.17 -5.45
CA TYR A 46 -15.07 -9.22 -6.36
C TYR A 46 -16.44 -9.71 -6.85
N ALA A 47 -16.56 -11.00 -7.19
CA ALA A 47 -17.79 -11.59 -7.69
C ALA A 47 -18.94 -11.56 -6.67
N GLU A 48 -18.64 -11.64 -5.38
CA GLU A 48 -19.65 -11.50 -4.30
C GLU A 48 -20.29 -10.10 -4.28
N ARG A 49 -19.62 -9.10 -4.83
CA ARG A 49 -20.06 -7.69 -4.80
C ARG A 49 -20.74 -7.24 -6.06
N SER A 50 -20.42 -7.85 -7.20
CA SER A 50 -20.97 -7.52 -8.49
C SER A 50 -20.91 -8.72 -9.44
N PRO A 51 -21.95 -8.98 -10.23
CA PRO A 51 -21.89 -10.01 -11.26
C PRO A 51 -20.72 -9.73 -12.21
N LEU A 52 -19.87 -10.71 -12.43
CA LEU A 52 -18.72 -10.65 -13.34
C LEU A 52 -18.99 -11.52 -14.57
N THR A 53 -18.62 -10.99 -15.73
CA THR A 53 -18.50 -11.82 -16.95
C THR A 53 -17.22 -12.66 -16.88
N ASP A 54 -17.09 -13.65 -17.77
CA ASP A 54 -15.86 -14.45 -17.86
C ASP A 54 -14.64 -13.56 -18.19
N GLY A 55 -14.82 -12.57 -19.07
CA GLY A 55 -13.77 -11.60 -19.40
C GLY A 55 -13.35 -10.72 -18.21
N ASP A 56 -14.31 -10.31 -17.34
CA ASP A 56 -14.01 -9.56 -16.13
C ASP A 56 -13.20 -10.43 -15.14
N ARG A 57 -13.53 -11.71 -15.01
CA ARG A 57 -12.80 -12.66 -14.16
C ARG A 57 -11.36 -12.86 -14.64
N GLU A 58 -11.15 -13.01 -15.95
CA GLU A 58 -9.81 -13.13 -16.52
C GLU A 58 -8.98 -11.85 -16.29
N ALA A 59 -9.57 -10.67 -16.51
CA ALA A 59 -8.90 -9.39 -16.27
C ALA A 59 -8.53 -9.19 -14.80
N LEU A 60 -9.44 -9.54 -13.89
CA LEU A 60 -9.16 -9.46 -12.43
C LEU A 60 -8.09 -10.46 -11.99
N ALA A 61 -8.09 -11.69 -12.52
CA ALA A 61 -7.06 -12.68 -12.25
C ALA A 61 -5.68 -12.17 -12.71
N PHE A 62 -5.59 -11.63 -13.92
CA PHE A 62 -4.37 -11.02 -14.44
C PHE A 62 -3.88 -9.87 -13.57
N THR A 63 -4.80 -9.01 -13.09
CA THR A 63 -4.46 -7.92 -12.16
C THR A 63 -3.94 -8.45 -10.83
N ALA A 64 -4.61 -9.46 -10.25
CA ALA A 64 -4.19 -10.08 -9.00
C ALA A 64 -2.80 -10.72 -9.11
N GLU A 65 -2.50 -11.40 -10.21
CA GLU A 65 -1.16 -11.94 -10.51
C GLU A 65 -0.12 -10.82 -10.59
N GLY A 66 -0.45 -9.71 -11.27
CA GLY A 66 0.41 -8.54 -11.36
C GLY A 66 0.72 -7.93 -9.99
N ILE A 67 -0.30 -7.78 -9.14
CA ILE A 67 -0.15 -7.28 -7.76
C ILE A 67 0.73 -8.21 -6.93
N LEU A 68 0.54 -9.53 -6.99
CA LEU A 68 1.42 -10.49 -6.35
C LEU A 68 2.88 -10.37 -6.82
N GLY A 69 3.07 -10.12 -8.10
CA GLY A 69 4.40 -9.93 -8.71
C GLY A 69 5.10 -8.65 -8.25
N LEU A 70 4.34 -7.63 -7.85
CA LEU A 70 4.86 -6.36 -7.31
C LEU A 70 5.07 -6.41 -5.78
N ALA A 71 4.46 -7.39 -5.09
CA ALA A 71 4.53 -7.47 -3.65
C ALA A 71 5.97 -7.53 -3.13
N GLY A 72 6.31 -6.57 -2.27
CA GLY A 72 7.63 -6.41 -1.67
C GLY A 72 7.78 -7.16 -0.34
N ASN A 73 8.57 -6.59 0.57
CA ASN A 73 8.83 -7.13 1.91
C ASN A 73 8.13 -6.29 3.02
N ALA A 74 7.17 -5.46 2.66
CA ALA A 74 6.41 -4.70 3.65
C ALA A 74 5.68 -5.64 4.62
N ALA A 75 5.52 -5.20 5.86
CA ALA A 75 4.91 -6.04 6.90
C ALA A 75 3.42 -6.27 6.64
N VAL A 76 2.73 -5.31 6.03
CA VAL A 76 1.35 -5.42 5.58
C VAL A 76 1.26 -4.98 4.12
N GLN A 77 0.61 -5.79 3.31
CA GLN A 77 0.35 -5.53 1.90
C GLN A 77 -1.12 -5.77 1.61
N LEU A 78 -1.76 -4.81 0.94
CA LEU A 78 -3.19 -4.83 0.67
C LEU A 78 -3.45 -4.47 -0.78
N TRP A 79 -4.35 -5.19 -1.41
CA TRP A 79 -4.97 -4.73 -2.64
C TRP A 79 -6.17 -3.85 -2.29
N PHE A 80 -6.19 -2.61 -2.75
CA PHE A 80 -7.32 -1.71 -2.59
C PHE A 80 -8.41 -2.04 -3.60
N VAL A 81 -9.62 -2.37 -3.11
CA VAL A 81 -10.74 -2.88 -3.92
C VAL A 81 -12.02 -2.08 -3.68
N PRO A 82 -12.07 -0.82 -4.15
CA PRO A 82 -13.22 0.04 -3.94
C PRO A 82 -14.48 -0.55 -4.59
N ARG A 83 -15.64 -0.31 -3.99
CA ARG A 83 -16.92 -0.73 -4.57
C ARG A 83 -17.21 0.04 -5.85
N GLY A 84 -17.59 -0.68 -6.90
CA GLY A 84 -18.05 -0.09 -8.16
C GLY A 84 -16.94 0.49 -9.05
N ALA A 85 -15.67 0.33 -8.68
CA ALA A 85 -14.54 0.74 -9.50
C ALA A 85 -13.50 -0.39 -9.60
N TYR A 86 -12.92 -0.54 -10.77
CA TYR A 86 -11.75 -1.39 -10.96
C TYR A 86 -10.54 -0.71 -10.31
N SER A 87 -9.66 -1.51 -9.69
CA SER A 87 -8.44 -1.00 -9.07
C SER A 87 -7.29 -1.99 -9.26
N ASP A 88 -6.12 -1.45 -9.56
CA ASP A 88 -4.83 -2.12 -9.55
C ASP A 88 -3.90 -1.55 -8.46
N VAL A 89 -4.47 -0.93 -7.42
CA VAL A 89 -3.70 -0.24 -6.40
C VAL A 89 -3.23 -1.20 -5.33
N LEU A 90 -1.91 -1.39 -5.26
CA LEU A 90 -1.22 -2.03 -4.15
C LEU A 90 -0.91 -1.00 -3.06
N ILE A 91 -1.19 -1.36 -1.81
CA ILE A 91 -0.83 -0.57 -0.62
C ILE A 91 0.14 -1.38 0.21
N GLU A 92 1.24 -0.76 0.60
CA GLU A 92 2.25 -1.32 1.48
C GLU A 92 2.37 -0.47 2.75
N ILE A 93 2.43 -1.13 3.91
CA ILE A 93 2.56 -0.46 5.21
C ILE A 93 3.81 -1.00 5.91
N THR A 94 4.68 -0.09 6.28
CA THR A 94 5.90 -0.37 7.04
C THR A 94 5.94 0.49 8.29
N VAL A 95 6.32 -0.12 9.41
CA VAL A 95 6.59 0.57 10.66
C VAL A 95 8.04 0.29 11.06
N SER A 96 8.77 1.33 11.35
CA SER A 96 10.18 1.25 11.76
C SER A 96 10.43 2.15 12.98
N ALA A 97 11.57 1.96 13.65
CA ALA A 97 12.01 2.91 14.65
C ALA A 97 12.32 4.24 13.98
N ALA A 98 11.78 5.33 14.52
CA ALA A 98 12.12 6.67 14.10
C ALA A 98 13.44 7.07 14.78
N ALA A 99 14.47 7.34 13.97
CA ALA A 99 15.67 8.00 14.43
C ALA A 99 15.82 9.27 13.62
N ASP A 100 15.47 10.41 14.19
CA ASP A 100 15.69 11.77 13.66
C ASP A 100 15.42 11.91 12.14
N LEU A 101 14.30 11.36 11.66
CA LEU A 101 13.93 11.39 10.26
C LEU A 101 13.48 12.79 9.83
N ASP A 102 14.18 13.38 8.87
CA ASP A 102 13.70 14.57 8.16
C ASP A 102 12.72 14.15 7.07
N ILE A 103 11.46 13.86 7.49
CA ILE A 103 10.39 13.42 6.58
C ILE A 103 10.20 14.38 5.40
N PRO A 104 10.15 15.71 5.56
CA PRO A 104 10.05 16.64 4.44
C PRO A 104 11.20 16.50 3.44
N ALA A 105 12.43 16.34 3.90
CA ALA A 105 13.59 16.17 3.02
C ALA A 105 13.49 14.85 2.23
N ILE A 106 13.16 13.75 2.89
CA ILE A 106 12.99 12.43 2.25
C ILE A 106 11.91 12.51 1.16
N LEU A 107 10.73 13.04 1.48
CA LEU A 107 9.63 13.12 0.51
C LEU A 107 9.91 14.12 -0.62
N THR A 108 10.67 15.17 -0.36
CA THR A 108 11.11 16.11 -1.41
C THR A 108 12.08 15.41 -2.37
N GLU A 109 12.98 14.58 -1.88
CA GLU A 109 13.87 13.79 -2.74
C GLU A 109 13.06 12.84 -3.64
N ILE A 110 12.08 12.12 -3.07
CA ILE A 110 11.18 11.24 -3.83
C ILE A 110 10.37 12.03 -4.87
N ALA A 111 9.86 13.21 -4.51
CA ALA A 111 9.09 14.07 -5.41
C ALA A 111 9.87 14.55 -6.64
N THR A 112 11.19 14.63 -6.52
CA THR A 112 12.10 15.13 -7.56
C THR A 112 12.80 14.02 -8.36
N LEU A 113 12.40 12.76 -8.20
CA LEU A 113 12.92 11.65 -9.01
C LEU A 113 12.73 11.93 -10.51
N PRO A 114 13.66 11.50 -11.38
CA PRO A 114 13.66 11.84 -12.81
C PRO A 114 12.41 11.39 -13.58
N ASP A 115 11.72 10.37 -13.12
CA ASP A 115 10.47 9.84 -13.69
C ASP A 115 9.21 10.57 -13.21
N SER A 116 9.35 11.52 -12.27
CA SER A 116 8.21 12.31 -11.77
C SER A 116 7.70 13.27 -12.82
N THR A 117 6.41 13.19 -13.12
CA THR A 117 5.71 14.10 -14.04
C THR A 117 4.89 15.15 -13.31
N ALA A 118 4.43 14.84 -12.11
CA ALA A 118 3.75 15.77 -11.20
C ALA A 118 3.93 15.30 -9.75
N SER A 119 4.00 16.26 -8.83
CA SER A 119 4.05 15.95 -7.39
C SER A 119 3.40 17.05 -6.56
N GLU A 120 2.77 16.65 -5.46
CA GLU A 120 2.16 17.52 -4.46
C GLU A 120 2.48 16.98 -3.07
N LEU A 121 3.01 17.81 -2.19
CA LEU A 121 3.31 17.50 -0.80
C LEU A 121 2.33 18.23 0.12
N THR A 122 1.57 17.48 0.92
CA THR A 122 0.58 18.02 1.86
C THR A 122 0.92 17.61 3.28
N ALA A 123 0.90 18.55 4.22
CA ALA A 123 1.07 18.23 5.63
C ALA A 123 -0.13 17.45 6.17
N LEU A 124 0.14 16.47 7.02
CA LEU A 124 -0.87 15.68 7.74
C LEU A 124 -0.66 15.84 9.24
N GLU A 125 -1.76 15.88 9.98
CA GLU A 125 -1.76 15.82 11.43
C GLU A 125 -2.79 14.78 11.88
N THR A 126 -2.38 13.88 12.77
CA THR A 126 -3.21 12.79 13.26
C THR A 126 -3.21 12.79 14.78
N ASP A 127 -4.33 12.42 15.38
CA ASP A 127 -4.46 12.35 16.85
C ASP A 127 -3.64 11.20 17.45
N SER A 128 -3.39 10.14 16.66
CA SER A 128 -2.79 8.88 17.16
C SER A 128 -1.31 8.71 16.81
N HIS A 129 -0.82 9.31 15.72
CA HIS A 129 0.52 9.04 15.18
C HIS A 129 1.32 10.30 14.87
N GLY A 130 0.93 11.43 15.48
CA GLY A 130 1.67 12.67 15.36
C GLY A 130 1.52 13.37 14.02
N LYS A 131 2.60 14.01 13.56
CA LYS A 131 2.65 14.81 12.36
C LYS A 131 3.38 14.10 11.25
N GLY A 132 3.02 14.43 10.02
CA GLY A 132 3.65 13.88 8.85
C GLY A 132 3.22 14.57 7.58
N PHE A 133 3.39 13.87 6.47
CA PHE A 133 3.11 14.39 5.15
C PHE A 133 2.54 13.30 4.26
N LEU A 134 1.71 13.72 3.30
CA LEU A 134 1.28 12.93 2.16
C LEU A 134 1.94 13.53 0.90
N LEU A 135 2.74 12.73 0.23
CA LEU A 135 3.23 13.00 -1.12
C LEU A 135 2.33 12.29 -2.12
N ARG A 136 1.69 13.04 -3.00
CA ARG A 136 1.03 12.53 -4.20
C ARG A 136 1.98 12.73 -5.37
N ARG A 137 2.37 11.66 -6.03
CA ARG A 137 3.28 11.71 -7.17
C ARG A 137 2.68 10.93 -8.34
N THR A 138 2.82 11.48 -9.54
CA THR A 138 2.60 10.75 -10.78
C THR A 138 3.94 10.60 -11.48
N SER A 139 4.24 9.39 -11.91
CA SER A 139 5.40 9.06 -12.73
C SER A 139 4.95 8.47 -14.07
N ALA A 140 5.87 8.36 -15.02
CA ALA A 140 5.61 7.72 -16.30
C ALA A 140 6.55 6.54 -16.49
N VAL A 141 5.99 5.37 -16.77
CA VAL A 141 6.74 4.17 -17.14
C VAL A 141 6.65 3.99 -18.64
N LEU A 142 7.81 3.88 -19.29
CA LEU A 142 7.89 3.53 -20.71
C LEU A 142 7.72 2.02 -20.86
N LEU A 143 6.75 1.62 -21.66
CA LEU A 143 6.53 0.24 -22.06
C LEU A 143 7.43 -0.13 -23.23
N ASP A 144 7.55 -1.44 -23.51
CA ASP A 144 8.38 -1.98 -24.59
C ASP A 144 7.94 -1.48 -25.98
N ASP A 145 6.67 -1.10 -26.15
CA ASP A 145 6.12 -0.50 -27.36
C ASP A 145 6.41 0.99 -27.52
N GLY A 146 7.07 1.60 -26.53
CA GLY A 146 7.39 3.04 -26.47
C GLY A 146 6.25 3.91 -25.96
N GLU A 147 5.11 3.34 -25.56
CA GLU A 147 4.06 4.11 -24.90
C GLU A 147 4.45 4.44 -23.44
N ALA A 148 4.14 5.65 -23.01
CA ALA A 148 4.30 6.06 -21.64
C ALA A 148 2.98 5.87 -20.88
N ARG A 149 3.00 5.06 -19.81
CA ARG A 149 1.84 4.89 -18.91
C ARG A 149 2.06 5.66 -17.61
N PRO A 150 1.06 6.43 -17.18
CA PRO A 150 1.12 7.07 -15.87
C PRO A 150 0.99 6.01 -14.76
N ILE A 151 1.77 6.21 -13.69
CA ILE A 151 1.63 5.48 -12.44
C ILE A 151 1.45 6.51 -11.34
N ALA A 152 0.38 6.39 -10.58
CA ALA A 152 0.20 7.17 -9.37
C ALA A 152 0.93 6.48 -8.20
N ASN A 153 1.64 7.27 -7.43
CA ASN A 153 2.33 6.84 -6.22
C ASN A 153 1.98 7.83 -5.11
N TRP A 154 1.33 7.35 -4.07
CA TRP A 154 1.05 8.13 -2.88
C TRP A 154 1.89 7.59 -1.73
N THR A 155 2.61 8.45 -1.07
CA THR A 155 3.45 8.09 0.08
C THR A 155 3.03 8.92 1.27
N VAL A 156 2.54 8.28 2.32
CA VAL A 156 2.32 8.89 3.62
C VAL A 156 3.48 8.53 4.52
N MET A 157 4.07 9.52 5.15
CA MET A 157 5.04 9.31 6.23
C MET A 157 4.61 10.08 7.47
N LEU A 158 4.57 9.38 8.61
CA LEU A 158 4.22 9.93 9.93
C LEU A 158 5.31 9.55 10.93
N SER A 159 5.50 10.36 11.95
CA SER A 159 6.36 10.03 13.08
C SER A 159 5.84 10.65 14.36
N ASP A 160 5.87 9.87 15.44
CA ASP A 160 5.65 10.30 16.82
C ASP A 160 6.96 10.58 17.57
N GLY A 161 8.11 10.44 16.90
CA GLY A 161 9.45 10.60 17.45
C GLY A 161 10.09 9.29 17.94
N GLU A 162 9.32 8.23 18.16
CA GLU A 162 9.79 6.89 18.52
C GLU A 162 9.65 5.89 17.37
N SER A 163 8.56 6.03 16.62
CA SER A 163 8.24 5.20 15.46
C SER A 163 8.00 6.06 14.22
N ALA A 164 8.34 5.52 13.07
CA ALA A 164 7.96 6.04 11.77
C ALA A 164 7.03 5.06 11.06
N ILE A 165 5.95 5.58 10.52
CA ILE A 165 4.99 4.84 9.70
C ILE A 165 5.16 5.32 8.26
N MET A 166 5.32 4.39 7.34
CA MET A 166 5.28 4.65 5.90
C MET A 166 4.15 3.83 5.28
N ILE A 167 3.29 4.50 4.54
CA ILE A 167 2.21 3.89 3.77
C ILE A 167 2.46 4.30 2.32
N GLU A 168 2.66 3.33 1.46
CA GLU A 168 2.85 3.55 0.04
C GLU A 168 1.68 2.93 -0.72
N ALA A 169 1.13 3.68 -1.67
CA ALA A 169 0.09 3.20 -2.56
C ALA A 169 0.53 3.44 -4.00
N MET A 170 0.46 2.41 -4.83
CA MET A 170 0.91 2.44 -6.22
C MET A 170 -0.10 1.76 -7.13
N GLY A 171 -0.40 2.38 -8.28
CA GLY A 171 -1.27 1.81 -9.30
C GLY A 171 -1.26 2.61 -10.61
N SER A 172 -1.66 1.99 -11.69
CA SER A 172 -1.72 2.62 -13.01
C SER A 172 -3.11 3.21 -13.32
N THR A 173 -4.14 2.79 -12.60
CA THR A 173 -5.50 3.32 -12.71
C THR A 173 -5.68 4.47 -11.73
N LEU A 174 -5.96 5.66 -12.23
CA LEU A 174 -6.01 6.89 -11.42
C LEU A 174 -7.32 7.07 -10.65
N GLU A 175 -8.44 6.56 -11.16
CA GLU A 175 -9.76 6.70 -10.54
C GLU A 175 -9.82 6.19 -9.10
N PRO A 176 -9.27 5.02 -8.72
CA PRO A 176 -9.26 4.54 -7.36
C PRO A 176 -8.58 5.48 -6.36
N PHE A 177 -7.60 6.27 -6.80
CA PHE A 177 -6.91 7.20 -5.91
C PHE A 177 -7.81 8.33 -5.41
N ALA A 178 -8.80 8.74 -6.19
CA ALA A 178 -9.79 9.71 -5.72
C ALA A 178 -10.63 9.15 -4.54
N LEU A 179 -10.93 7.85 -4.56
CA LEU A 179 -11.64 7.17 -3.46
C LEU A 179 -10.71 6.91 -2.27
N MET A 180 -9.42 6.70 -2.54
CA MET A 180 -8.43 6.43 -1.50
C MET A 180 -8.16 7.64 -0.61
N GLU A 181 -8.39 8.86 -1.07
CA GLU A 181 -8.21 10.06 -0.25
C GLU A 181 -9.00 9.99 1.07
N GLU A 182 -10.23 9.50 1.02
CA GLU A 182 -11.07 9.29 2.20
C GLU A 182 -10.66 8.07 3.05
N GLN A 183 -9.85 7.16 2.47
CA GLN A 183 -9.42 5.96 3.16
C GLN A 183 -8.09 6.14 3.91
N ILE A 184 -7.22 7.08 3.51
CA ILE A 184 -5.95 7.34 4.18
C ILE A 184 -6.10 7.55 5.70
N PRO A 185 -7.01 8.41 6.19
CA PRO A 185 -7.21 8.56 7.64
C PRO A 185 -7.64 7.26 8.33
N LYS A 186 -8.43 6.40 7.66
CA LYS A 186 -8.89 5.13 8.20
C LYS A 186 -7.75 4.09 8.26
N ILE A 187 -6.90 4.06 7.22
CA ILE A 187 -5.69 3.23 7.23
C ILE A 187 -4.80 3.63 8.40
N ILE A 188 -4.53 4.92 8.56
CA ILE A 188 -3.71 5.45 9.66
C ILE A 188 -4.32 5.08 11.02
N ALA A 189 -5.61 5.27 11.20
CA ALA A 189 -6.31 4.92 12.44
C ALA A 189 -6.32 3.41 12.74
N GLY A 190 -6.20 2.56 11.71
CA GLY A 190 -6.09 1.11 11.84
C GLY A 190 -4.74 0.63 12.38
N ILE A 191 -3.71 1.47 12.35
CA ILE A 191 -2.38 1.12 12.83
C ILE A 191 -2.34 1.31 14.35
N THR A 192 -1.94 0.28 15.08
CA THR A 192 -1.74 0.34 16.52
C THR A 192 -0.27 0.09 16.83
N LEU A 193 0.42 1.13 17.28
CA LEU A 193 1.80 1.02 17.73
C LEU A 193 1.85 0.43 19.14
N PRO A 194 2.93 -0.28 19.52
CA PRO A 194 3.10 -0.75 20.89
C PRO A 194 3.08 0.48 21.81
N SER A 195 2.22 0.42 22.83
CA SER A 195 2.18 1.49 23.83
C SER A 195 3.59 1.71 24.37
N GLY A 196 4.07 2.94 24.29
CA GLY A 196 5.35 3.35 24.83
C GLY A 196 5.48 2.84 26.26
N ARG A 197 6.63 2.31 26.60
CA ARG A 197 6.93 1.81 27.96
C ARG A 197 6.65 2.95 28.94
N PRO A 198 5.82 2.78 29.97
CA PRO A 198 5.66 3.81 30.97
C PRO A 198 7.04 4.12 31.56
N ALA A 199 7.35 5.39 31.66
CA ALA A 199 8.57 5.90 32.25
C ALA A 199 8.73 5.47 33.71
#